data_06b9e93aa3958de38f3ddcc1d3073d92
#
_entry.id   06b9e93aa3958de38f3ddcc1d3073d92
#
_cell.length_a   1.000
_cell.length_b   1.000
_cell.length_c   1.000
_cell.angle_alpha   90.00
_cell.angle_beta   90.00
_cell.angle_gamma   90.00
#
_symmetry.space_group_name_H-M   'P 1'
#
loop_
_entity.id
_entity.type
_entity.pdbx_description
1 polymer ?
#
loop_
_entity_poly.entity_id
_entity_poly.type
_entity_poly.pdbx_seq_one_letter_code
_entity_poly.pdbx_strand_id
1 'polypeptide(L)'
;MGKNLKGKECGKGICQRKDGLYYARFVDKAGKRHEKYLPTLPEARNWIEESKYADAHEDVFVATDTTVYQWFDFWIENIGGDLAPDTLRNYRERYVHNVQPVMGKMMIANVKPMHCKKVFIQMDADYAGSTIRQAYITMGTMFKAAKMNDLIAKHPMDGVRFTKPVRATDDIKFLTRDEQRVFLETAKRSRNYNQY
;
A
#
# COMPACT_ATOMS: atom_id res chain seq x y z
N MET A 1 -19.21 -22.24 29.63
CA MET A 1 -19.37 -22.59 28.21
C MET A 1 -20.69 -22.04 27.71
N GLY A 2 -20.76 -21.60 26.44
CA GLY A 2 -22.02 -21.11 25.88
C GLY A 2 -22.95 -22.27 25.53
N LYS A 3 -24.27 -22.05 25.68
CA LYS A 3 -25.29 -23.05 25.41
C LYS A 3 -26.20 -22.59 24.28
N ASN A 4 -26.84 -23.54 23.60
CA ASN A 4 -27.91 -23.26 22.66
C ASN A 4 -29.25 -23.10 23.38
N LEU A 5 -30.31 -22.72 22.66
CA LEU A 5 -31.66 -22.52 23.19
C LEU A 5 -32.26 -23.80 23.80
N LYS A 6 -31.72 -25.00 23.47
CA LYS A 6 -32.11 -26.28 24.05
C LYS A 6 -31.24 -26.73 25.22
N GLY A 7 -30.37 -25.82 25.75
CA GLY A 7 -29.48 -26.08 26.88
C GLY A 7 -28.22 -26.90 26.55
N LYS A 8 -28.00 -27.30 25.27
CA LYS A 8 -26.86 -28.10 24.83
C LYS A 8 -25.62 -27.23 24.63
N GLU A 9 -24.45 -27.72 25.00
CA GLU A 9 -23.19 -26.96 24.87
C GLU A 9 -22.79 -26.69 23.41
N CYS A 10 -22.45 -25.45 23.11
CA CYS A 10 -22.03 -25.03 21.77
C CYS A 10 -20.49 -25.03 21.57
N GLY A 11 -19.75 -24.94 22.67
CA GLY A 11 -18.30 -24.77 22.69
C GLY A 11 -17.86 -23.44 23.32
N LYS A 12 -16.54 -23.31 23.52
CA LYS A 12 -15.96 -22.10 24.13
C LYS A 12 -16.07 -20.90 23.17
N GLY A 13 -16.68 -19.83 23.63
CA GLY A 13 -16.85 -18.61 22.86
C GLY A 13 -18.08 -18.61 21.93
N ILE A 14 -18.95 -19.63 21.95
CA ILE A 14 -20.14 -19.70 21.10
C ILE A 14 -21.39 -19.82 21.97
N CYS A 15 -22.42 -19.02 21.68
CA CYS A 15 -23.75 -19.18 22.28
C CYS A 15 -24.82 -18.91 21.21
N GLN A 16 -26.03 -19.52 21.40
CA GLN A 16 -27.16 -19.25 20.53
C GLN A 16 -28.02 -18.12 21.11
N ARG A 17 -28.39 -17.19 20.26
CA ARG A 17 -29.28 -16.06 20.57
C ARG A 17 -30.75 -16.47 20.40
N LYS A 18 -31.66 -15.66 20.97
CA LYS A 18 -33.11 -15.85 20.86
C LYS A 18 -33.64 -15.78 19.43
N ASP A 19 -32.94 -15.07 18.53
CA ASP A 19 -33.23 -14.97 17.09
C ASP A 19 -32.78 -16.19 16.28
N GLY A 20 -32.21 -17.20 16.94
CA GLY A 20 -31.76 -18.45 16.30
C GLY A 20 -30.31 -18.43 15.81
N LEU A 21 -29.70 -17.25 15.68
CA LEU A 21 -28.31 -17.11 15.24
C LEU A 21 -27.32 -17.53 16.32
N TYR A 22 -26.17 -18.02 15.90
CA TYR A 22 -25.05 -18.32 16.78
C TYR A 22 -24.12 -17.13 16.85
N TYR A 23 -23.88 -16.66 18.06
CA TYR A 23 -22.88 -15.65 18.36
C TYR A 23 -21.56 -16.33 18.68
N ALA A 24 -20.55 -16.07 17.90
CA ALA A 24 -19.18 -16.57 18.08
C ALA A 24 -18.25 -15.42 18.44
N ARG A 25 -17.39 -15.62 19.43
CA ARG A 25 -16.38 -14.63 19.84
C ARG A 25 -15.01 -15.28 20.00
N PHE A 26 -14.00 -14.55 19.60
CA PHE A 26 -12.59 -14.91 19.70
C PHE A 26 -11.79 -13.70 20.18
N VAL A 27 -10.76 -13.92 20.98
CA VAL A 27 -9.82 -12.87 21.42
C VAL A 27 -8.46 -13.26 20.86
N ASP A 28 -7.86 -12.39 20.06
CA ASP A 28 -6.54 -12.60 19.45
C ASP A 28 -5.39 -12.42 20.47
N LYS A 29 -4.15 -12.71 20.03
CA LYS A 29 -2.95 -12.56 20.86
C LYS A 29 -2.71 -11.11 21.30
N ALA A 30 -3.21 -10.13 20.56
CA ALA A 30 -3.12 -8.71 20.89
C ALA A 30 -4.16 -8.27 21.94
N GLY A 31 -5.04 -9.18 22.38
CA GLY A 31 -6.11 -8.89 23.33
C GLY A 31 -7.36 -8.28 22.69
N LYS A 32 -7.41 -8.14 21.38
CA LYS A 32 -8.58 -7.60 20.66
C LYS A 32 -9.65 -8.66 20.52
N ARG A 33 -10.90 -8.26 20.74
CA ARG A 33 -12.07 -9.12 20.65
C ARG A 33 -12.70 -9.03 19.27
N HIS A 34 -12.89 -10.19 18.65
CA HIS A 34 -13.57 -10.39 17.38
C HIS A 34 -14.87 -11.12 17.59
N GLU A 35 -15.93 -10.69 16.92
CA GLU A 35 -17.28 -11.22 17.09
C GLU A 35 -17.92 -11.43 15.70
N LYS A 36 -18.67 -12.53 15.57
CA LYS A 36 -19.43 -12.83 14.35
C LYS A 36 -20.73 -13.54 14.66
N TYR A 37 -21.77 -13.22 13.89
CA TYR A 37 -23.07 -13.88 13.95
C TYR A 37 -23.18 -14.84 12.74
N LEU A 38 -23.58 -16.07 13.01
CA LEU A 38 -23.58 -17.14 12.01
C LEU A 38 -24.88 -17.95 12.11
N PRO A 39 -25.44 -18.45 10.99
CA PRO A 39 -26.74 -19.14 11.00
C PRO A 39 -26.66 -20.51 11.63
N THR A 40 -25.50 -21.19 11.58
CA THR A 40 -25.39 -22.57 12.08
C THR A 40 -24.23 -22.75 13.07
N LEU A 41 -24.37 -23.75 13.96
CA LEU A 41 -23.33 -24.09 14.94
C LEU A 41 -22.01 -24.60 14.28
N PRO A 42 -22.05 -25.44 13.23
CA PRO A 42 -20.83 -25.85 12.54
C PRO A 42 -20.04 -24.66 11.97
N GLU A 43 -20.72 -23.71 11.32
CA GLU A 43 -20.07 -22.50 10.80
C GLU A 43 -19.44 -21.65 11.91
N ALA A 44 -20.12 -21.54 13.06
CA ALA A 44 -19.58 -20.81 14.20
C ALA A 44 -18.32 -21.47 14.77
N ARG A 45 -18.24 -22.80 14.77
CA ARG A 45 -17.06 -23.56 15.19
C ARG A 45 -15.92 -23.39 14.20
N ASN A 46 -16.20 -23.58 12.92
CA ASN A 46 -15.21 -23.43 11.85
C ASN A 46 -14.61 -22.01 11.86
N TRP A 47 -15.45 -20.99 12.00
CA TRP A 47 -14.96 -19.62 12.08
C TRP A 47 -14.01 -19.39 13.27
N ILE A 48 -14.31 -19.93 14.45
CA ILE A 48 -13.41 -19.82 15.62
C ILE A 48 -12.11 -20.59 15.38
N GLU A 49 -12.17 -21.78 14.76
CA GLU A 49 -10.97 -22.58 14.46
C GLU A 49 -10.09 -21.89 13.43
N GLU A 50 -10.68 -21.37 12.34
CA GLU A 50 -9.98 -20.58 11.33
C GLU A 50 -9.35 -19.33 11.93
N SER A 51 -10.11 -18.60 12.79
CA SER A 51 -9.59 -17.39 13.46
C SER A 51 -8.43 -17.71 14.40
N LYS A 52 -8.50 -18.80 15.15
CA LYS A 52 -7.40 -19.26 16.01
C LYS A 52 -6.19 -19.72 15.21
N TYR A 53 -6.43 -20.44 14.09
CA TYR A 53 -5.38 -20.89 13.20
C TYR A 53 -4.65 -19.69 12.58
N ALA A 54 -5.40 -18.70 12.10
CA ALA A 54 -4.86 -17.47 11.57
C ALA A 54 -4.02 -16.71 12.63
N ASP A 55 -4.56 -16.52 13.84
CA ASP A 55 -3.87 -15.87 14.95
C ASP A 55 -2.61 -16.63 15.43
N ALA A 56 -2.61 -17.97 15.29
CA ALA A 56 -1.45 -18.79 15.65
C ALA A 56 -0.33 -18.76 14.62
N HIS A 57 -0.67 -18.58 13.33
CA HIS A 57 0.24 -18.71 12.19
C HIS A 57 0.48 -17.36 11.46
N GLU A 58 -0.34 -16.34 11.72
CA GLU A 58 -0.04 -14.99 11.30
C GLU A 58 0.77 -14.30 12.40
N ASP A 59 1.93 -13.76 12.04
CA ASP A 59 2.58 -12.73 12.84
C ASP A 59 1.52 -11.67 13.13
N VAL A 60 1.38 -11.26 14.38
CA VAL A 60 0.26 -10.46 14.92
C VAL A 60 -0.04 -9.28 13.98
N PHE A 61 -1.00 -9.50 13.10
CA PHE A 61 -1.46 -8.45 12.20
C PHE A 61 -2.42 -7.56 12.98
N VAL A 62 -1.91 -6.47 13.49
CA VAL A 62 -2.75 -5.41 14.06
C VAL A 62 -3.51 -4.81 12.88
N ALA A 63 -4.81 -5.12 12.78
CA ALA A 63 -5.70 -4.45 11.84
C ALA A 63 -5.69 -2.96 12.18
N THR A 64 -4.86 -2.22 11.47
CA THR A 64 -4.74 -0.78 11.67
C THR A 64 -5.81 -0.11 10.83
N ASP A 65 -6.58 0.77 11.44
CA ASP A 65 -7.52 1.67 10.74
C ASP A 65 -6.78 2.78 9.97
N THR A 66 -5.53 2.52 9.61
CA THR A 66 -4.64 3.46 8.92
C THR A 66 -4.92 3.46 7.42
N THR A 67 -5.21 4.62 6.87
CA THR A 67 -5.36 4.80 5.43
C THR A 67 -4.00 4.88 4.73
N VAL A 68 -3.97 4.62 3.42
CA VAL A 68 -2.76 4.79 2.59
C VAL A 68 -2.22 6.23 2.68
N TYR A 69 -3.12 7.24 2.76
CA TYR A 69 -2.73 8.63 2.93
C TYR A 69 -2.02 8.87 4.28
N GLN A 70 -2.63 8.45 5.38
CA GLN A 70 -2.04 8.59 6.72
C GLN A 70 -0.69 7.89 6.84
N TRP A 71 -0.59 6.68 6.26
CA TRP A 71 0.67 5.97 6.24
C TRP A 71 1.72 6.70 5.40
N PHE A 72 1.37 7.21 4.24
CA PHE A 72 2.31 7.95 3.40
C PHE A 72 2.87 9.18 4.11
N ASP A 73 2.00 9.99 4.75
CA ASP A 73 2.42 11.18 5.49
C ASP A 73 3.37 10.80 6.64
N PHE A 74 2.98 9.81 7.44
CA PHE A 74 3.84 9.33 8.52
C PHE A 74 5.19 8.80 8.01
N TRP A 75 5.15 8.01 6.94
CA TRP A 75 6.35 7.43 6.35
C TRP A 75 7.30 8.49 5.79
N ILE A 76 6.80 9.47 5.05
CA ILE A 76 7.62 10.51 4.42
C ILE A 76 8.25 11.45 5.46
N GLU A 77 7.56 11.72 6.57
CA GLU A 77 8.07 12.54 7.67
C GLU A 77 9.18 11.81 8.45
N ASN A 78 9.06 10.52 8.68
CA ASN A 78 10.03 9.75 9.46
C ASN A 78 11.25 9.29 8.64
N ILE A 79 11.10 9.12 7.33
CA ILE A 79 12.22 8.81 6.42
C ILE A 79 12.96 10.07 5.98
N GLY A 80 12.31 11.23 6.11
CA GLY A 80 12.78 12.50 5.61
C GLY A 80 14.18 12.92 6.09
N GLY A 81 14.64 12.43 7.24
CA GLY A 81 15.99 12.74 7.76
C GLY A 81 17.12 12.12 6.94
N ASP A 82 16.86 11.01 6.24
CA ASP A 82 17.87 10.20 5.56
C ASP A 82 17.93 10.43 4.03
N LEU A 83 16.95 11.15 3.48
CA LEU A 83 16.84 11.38 2.03
C LEU A 83 17.12 12.80 1.63
N ALA A 84 17.73 12.98 0.44
CA ALA A 84 17.93 14.30 -0.13
C ALA A 84 16.59 15.03 -0.34
N PRO A 85 16.51 16.37 -0.11
CA PRO A 85 15.28 17.15 -0.21
C PRO A 85 14.54 16.98 -1.55
N ASP A 86 15.29 16.86 -2.66
CA ASP A 86 14.73 16.64 -3.99
C ASP A 86 14.07 15.25 -4.12
N THR A 87 14.62 14.23 -3.47
CA THR A 87 14.04 12.90 -3.44
C THR A 87 12.70 12.90 -2.70
N LEU A 88 12.64 13.57 -1.55
CA LEU A 88 11.41 13.73 -0.77
C LEU A 88 10.35 14.49 -1.55
N ARG A 89 10.72 15.59 -2.20
CA ARG A 89 9.83 16.37 -3.06
C ARG A 89 9.25 15.47 -4.17
N ASN A 90 10.12 14.74 -4.86
CA ASN A 90 9.70 13.82 -5.92
C ASN A 90 8.75 12.72 -5.41
N TYR A 91 8.99 12.15 -4.23
CA TYR A 91 8.10 11.15 -3.63
C TYR A 91 6.73 11.76 -3.32
N ARG A 92 6.68 12.96 -2.74
CA ARG A 92 5.42 13.68 -2.46
C ARG A 92 4.65 13.98 -3.73
N GLU A 93 5.29 14.54 -4.74
CA GLU A 93 4.65 14.85 -6.02
C GLU A 93 4.07 13.62 -6.69
N ARG A 94 4.84 12.52 -6.77
CA ARG A 94 4.37 11.26 -7.37
C ARG A 94 3.19 10.67 -6.61
N TYR A 95 3.26 10.70 -5.30
CA TYR A 95 2.17 10.20 -4.47
C TYR A 95 0.89 11.04 -4.62
N VAL A 96 0.99 12.35 -4.42
CA VAL A 96 -0.17 13.26 -4.43
C VAL A 96 -0.89 13.24 -5.78
N HIS A 97 -0.13 13.30 -6.88
CA HIS A 97 -0.74 13.38 -8.20
C HIS A 97 -1.24 12.03 -8.74
N ASN A 98 -0.59 10.92 -8.41
CA ASN A 98 -0.87 9.67 -9.09
C ASN A 98 -1.45 8.58 -8.16
N VAL A 99 -1.01 8.50 -6.92
CA VAL A 99 -1.39 7.41 -5.99
C VAL A 99 -2.60 7.79 -5.13
N GLN A 100 -2.54 8.97 -4.53
CA GLN A 100 -3.57 9.46 -3.61
C GLN A 100 -4.99 9.50 -4.23
N PRO A 101 -5.21 9.95 -5.47
CA PRO A 101 -6.55 9.96 -6.06
C PRO A 101 -7.16 8.56 -6.21
N VAL A 102 -6.31 7.54 -6.41
CA VAL A 102 -6.75 6.16 -6.65
C VAL A 102 -6.98 5.39 -5.37
N MET A 103 -6.08 5.51 -4.40
CA MET A 103 -6.10 4.66 -3.21
C MET A 103 -5.85 5.39 -1.88
N GLY A 104 -5.66 6.70 -1.87
CA GLY A 104 -5.32 7.44 -0.64
C GLY A 104 -6.30 7.25 0.52
N LYS A 105 -7.59 7.12 0.22
CA LYS A 105 -8.65 6.91 1.23
C LYS A 105 -8.87 5.45 1.62
N MET A 106 -8.19 4.52 0.96
CA MET A 106 -8.32 3.09 1.28
C MET A 106 -7.54 2.76 2.54
N MET A 107 -8.06 1.83 3.34
CA MET A 107 -7.28 1.22 4.42
C MET A 107 -6.10 0.48 3.82
N ILE A 108 -4.91 0.70 4.37
CA ILE A 108 -3.67 0.14 3.82
C ILE A 108 -3.70 -1.40 3.80
N ALA A 109 -4.30 -2.01 4.80
CA ALA A 109 -4.49 -3.46 4.90
C ALA A 109 -5.34 -4.05 3.75
N ASN A 110 -6.21 -3.25 3.14
CA ASN A 110 -7.12 -3.67 2.06
C ASN A 110 -6.55 -3.43 0.66
N VAL A 111 -5.33 -2.87 0.55
CA VAL A 111 -4.70 -2.64 -0.73
C VAL A 111 -4.27 -3.96 -1.37
N LYS A 112 -4.72 -4.18 -2.61
CA LYS A 112 -4.41 -5.38 -3.41
C LYS A 112 -3.58 -5.00 -4.64
N PRO A 113 -2.86 -5.94 -5.26
CA PRO A 113 -2.08 -5.70 -6.48
C PRO A 113 -2.87 -5.03 -7.60
N MET A 114 -4.16 -5.33 -7.74
CA MET A 114 -5.01 -4.70 -8.74
C MET A 114 -5.17 -3.18 -8.55
N HIS A 115 -5.17 -2.69 -7.31
CA HIS A 115 -5.25 -1.26 -7.03
C HIS A 115 -3.95 -0.56 -7.45
N CYS A 116 -2.80 -1.17 -7.18
CA CYS A 116 -1.50 -0.68 -7.63
C CYS A 116 -1.41 -0.66 -9.16
N LYS A 117 -1.87 -1.73 -9.83
CA LYS A 117 -1.91 -1.79 -11.30
C LYS A 117 -2.80 -0.70 -11.90
N LYS A 118 -3.94 -0.38 -11.26
CA LYS A 118 -4.83 0.69 -11.70
C LYS A 118 -4.14 2.06 -11.76
N VAL A 119 -3.28 2.36 -10.77
CA VAL A 119 -2.47 3.60 -10.78
C VAL A 119 -1.62 3.67 -12.04
N PHE A 120 -0.91 2.61 -12.40
CA PHE A 120 -0.03 2.61 -13.57
C PHE A 120 -0.79 2.67 -14.89
N ILE A 121 -1.96 2.03 -14.97
CA ILE A 121 -2.84 2.12 -16.16
C ILE A 121 -3.30 3.56 -16.37
N GLN A 122 -3.68 4.27 -15.29
CA GLN A 122 -4.07 5.67 -15.39
C GLN A 122 -2.90 6.58 -15.78
N MET A 123 -1.70 6.27 -15.28
CA MET A 123 -0.51 7.05 -15.63
C MET A 123 -0.04 6.81 -17.07
N ASP A 124 -0.32 5.65 -17.65
CA ASP A 124 0.17 5.29 -18.99
C ASP A 124 -0.38 6.20 -20.09
N ALA A 125 -1.55 6.79 -19.88
CA ALA A 125 -2.16 7.73 -20.82
C ALA A 125 -1.41 9.08 -20.88
N ASP A 126 -0.87 9.56 -19.75
CA ASP A 126 -0.42 10.96 -19.62
C ASP A 126 1.08 11.09 -19.34
N TYR A 127 1.77 10.02 -18.93
CA TYR A 127 3.14 10.10 -18.44
C TYR A 127 4.14 9.22 -19.20
N ALA A 128 5.34 9.74 -19.34
CA ALA A 128 6.48 8.95 -19.87
C ALA A 128 6.83 7.77 -18.97
N GLY A 129 7.34 6.68 -19.55
CA GLY A 129 7.72 5.47 -18.83
C GLY A 129 8.70 5.70 -17.67
N SER A 130 9.58 6.71 -17.76
CA SER A 130 10.47 7.11 -16.67
C SER A 130 9.69 7.66 -15.45
N THR A 131 8.65 8.43 -15.68
CA THR A 131 7.78 8.98 -14.61
C THR A 131 6.99 7.86 -13.94
N ILE A 132 6.44 6.92 -14.72
CA ILE A 132 5.72 5.76 -14.18
C ILE A 132 6.66 4.89 -13.35
N ARG A 133 7.91 4.71 -13.80
CA ARG A 133 8.93 3.98 -13.04
C ARG A 133 9.23 4.65 -11.69
N GLN A 134 9.28 5.97 -11.62
CA GLN A 134 9.46 6.69 -10.36
C GLN A 134 8.28 6.45 -9.41
N ALA A 135 7.05 6.51 -9.89
CA ALA A 135 5.87 6.17 -9.10
C ALA A 135 5.91 4.71 -8.61
N TYR A 136 6.36 3.78 -9.46
CA TYR A 136 6.55 2.38 -9.07
C TYR A 136 7.55 2.23 -7.93
N ILE A 137 8.70 2.92 -7.99
CA ILE A 137 9.72 2.91 -6.94
C ILE A 137 9.15 3.51 -5.64
N THR A 138 8.49 4.66 -5.72
CA THR A 138 7.88 5.32 -4.55
C THR A 138 6.87 4.41 -3.85
N MET A 139 5.94 3.82 -4.60
CA MET A 139 4.95 2.88 -4.06
C MET A 139 5.62 1.63 -3.47
N GLY A 140 6.60 1.08 -4.17
CA GLY A 140 7.34 -0.10 -3.71
C GLY A 140 8.04 0.14 -2.39
N THR A 141 8.73 1.27 -2.25
CA THR A 141 9.44 1.64 -1.01
C THR A 141 8.47 1.90 0.15
N MET A 142 7.38 2.63 -0.11
CA MET A 142 6.34 2.92 0.88
C MET A 142 5.68 1.63 1.40
N PHE A 143 5.26 0.72 0.51
CA PHE A 143 4.64 -0.53 0.92
C PHE A 143 5.63 -1.53 1.54
N LYS A 144 6.90 -1.50 1.13
CA LYS A 144 7.94 -2.26 1.80
C LYS A 144 8.08 -1.82 3.26
N ALA A 145 8.12 -0.53 3.51
CA ALA A 145 8.15 0.01 4.86
C ALA A 145 6.88 -0.36 5.66
N ALA A 146 5.70 -0.32 5.03
CA ALA A 146 4.45 -0.75 5.66
C ALA A 146 4.49 -2.23 6.08
N LYS A 147 5.06 -3.10 5.23
CA LYS A 147 5.24 -4.51 5.56
C LYS A 147 6.25 -4.73 6.69
N MET A 148 7.35 -3.97 6.71
CA MET A 148 8.36 -4.06 7.78
C MET A 148 7.84 -3.56 9.14
N ASN A 149 6.80 -2.74 9.14
CA ASN A 149 6.11 -2.26 10.35
C ASN A 149 4.79 -3.00 10.62
N ASP A 150 4.59 -4.18 10.04
CA ASP A 150 3.45 -5.07 10.26
C ASP A 150 2.06 -4.45 9.99
N LEU A 151 2.01 -3.37 9.18
CA LEU A 151 0.76 -2.75 8.75
C LEU A 151 0.05 -3.55 7.66
N ILE A 152 0.80 -4.36 6.91
CA ILE A 152 0.30 -5.22 5.84
C ILE A 152 1.02 -6.57 5.87
N ALA A 153 0.28 -7.67 5.76
CA ALA A 153 0.84 -9.02 5.75
C ALA A 153 1.59 -9.34 4.44
N LYS A 154 1.06 -8.86 3.30
CA LYS A 154 1.62 -9.10 1.96
C LYS A 154 1.92 -7.79 1.27
N HIS A 155 3.02 -7.76 0.53
CA HIS A 155 3.40 -6.57 -0.23
C HIS A 155 2.49 -6.41 -1.46
N PRO A 156 1.70 -5.32 -1.59
CA PRO A 156 0.69 -5.21 -2.66
C PRO A 156 1.30 -4.97 -4.04
N MET A 157 2.61 -4.73 -4.13
CA MET A 157 3.32 -4.64 -5.40
C MET A 157 3.88 -5.99 -5.89
N ASP A 158 3.75 -7.05 -5.07
CA ASP A 158 4.20 -8.38 -5.48
C ASP A 158 3.39 -8.86 -6.70
N GLY A 159 4.10 -9.21 -7.77
CA GLY A 159 3.51 -9.61 -9.04
C GLY A 159 3.02 -8.46 -9.94
N VAL A 160 3.07 -7.21 -9.47
CA VAL A 160 2.79 -6.06 -10.32
C VAL A 160 4.02 -5.78 -11.19
N ARG A 161 3.89 -6.04 -12.48
CA ARG A 161 4.95 -5.77 -13.45
C ARG A 161 4.71 -4.42 -14.15
N PHE A 162 5.77 -3.68 -14.27
CA PHE A 162 5.83 -2.47 -15.06
C PHE A 162 6.72 -2.73 -16.29
N THR A 163 6.13 -2.56 -17.48
CA THR A 163 6.87 -2.69 -18.74
C THR A 163 7.40 -1.32 -19.13
N LYS A 164 8.71 -1.15 -19.04
CA LYS A 164 9.36 0.08 -19.49
C LYS A 164 9.32 0.14 -21.01
N PRO A 165 8.81 1.21 -21.63
CA PRO A 165 8.98 1.39 -23.05
C PRO A 165 10.47 1.44 -23.40
N VAL A 166 10.88 0.67 -24.37
CA VAL A 166 12.24 0.72 -24.92
C VAL A 166 12.37 2.07 -25.61
N ARG A 167 13.22 2.95 -25.11
CA ARG A 167 13.61 4.13 -25.86
C ARG A 167 14.42 3.68 -27.06
N ALA A 168 14.07 4.16 -28.25
CA ALA A 168 14.93 4.02 -29.40
C ALA A 168 16.29 4.68 -29.10
N THR A 169 17.37 4.03 -29.46
CA THR A 169 18.74 4.54 -29.23
C THR A 169 18.99 5.86 -29.95
N ASP A 170 18.15 6.17 -30.93
CA ASP A 170 18.24 7.40 -31.75
C ASP A 170 17.80 8.68 -31.01
N ASP A 171 17.25 8.57 -29.79
CA ASP A 171 16.82 9.72 -28.98
C ASP A 171 17.93 10.35 -28.09
N ILE A 172 19.18 9.93 -28.29
CA ILE A 172 20.31 10.56 -27.60
C ILE A 172 20.60 11.89 -28.29
N LYS A 173 20.07 12.96 -27.70
CA LYS A 173 20.36 14.31 -28.17
C LYS A 173 21.69 14.74 -27.60
N PHE A 174 22.62 14.98 -28.48
CA PHE A 174 23.91 15.59 -28.18
C PHE A 174 24.07 16.88 -29.00
N LEU A 175 24.73 17.86 -28.44
CA LEU A 175 25.07 19.07 -29.17
C LEU A 175 26.31 18.83 -30.00
N THR A 176 26.27 19.24 -31.26
CA THR A 176 27.48 19.38 -32.07
C THR A 176 28.40 20.45 -31.49
N ARG A 177 29.66 20.49 -31.89
CA ARG A 177 30.62 21.51 -31.39
C ARG A 177 30.14 22.93 -31.62
N ASP A 178 29.52 23.19 -32.76
CA ASP A 178 28.99 24.51 -33.09
C ASP A 178 27.76 24.84 -32.26
N GLU A 179 26.83 23.91 -32.08
CA GLU A 179 25.67 24.08 -31.21
C GLU A 179 26.09 24.27 -29.74
N GLN A 180 27.11 23.53 -29.27
CA GLN A 180 27.66 23.69 -27.93
C GLN A 180 28.25 25.10 -27.74
N ARG A 181 28.97 25.64 -28.73
CA ARG A 181 29.50 27.00 -28.69
C ARG A 181 28.37 28.03 -28.58
N VAL A 182 27.37 27.93 -29.45
CA VAL A 182 26.18 28.80 -29.43
C VAL A 182 25.46 28.70 -28.11
N PHE A 183 25.26 27.49 -27.59
CA PHE A 183 24.64 27.27 -26.28
C PHE A 183 25.40 27.99 -25.15
N LEU A 184 26.74 27.84 -25.08
CA LEU A 184 27.56 28.42 -24.05
C LEU A 184 27.57 29.96 -24.15
N GLU A 185 27.62 30.51 -25.37
CA GLU A 185 27.55 31.96 -25.58
C GLU A 185 26.20 32.54 -25.16
N THR A 186 25.12 31.82 -25.44
CA THR A 186 23.77 32.21 -25.03
C THR A 186 23.59 32.06 -23.52
N ALA A 187 24.11 30.99 -22.93
CA ALA A 187 24.07 30.75 -21.49
C ALA A 187 24.80 31.88 -20.71
N LYS A 188 25.95 32.34 -21.19
CA LYS A 188 26.70 33.49 -20.59
C LYS A 188 25.87 34.78 -20.48
N ARG A 189 24.90 34.97 -21.35
CA ARG A 189 23.97 36.10 -21.33
C ARG A 189 22.74 35.87 -20.46
N SER A 190 22.57 34.62 -19.97
CA SER A 190 21.44 34.25 -19.12
C SER A 190 21.63 34.76 -17.69
N ARG A 191 20.52 35.16 -17.06
CA ARG A 191 20.48 35.55 -15.64
C ARG A 191 20.93 34.37 -14.73
N ASN A 192 20.81 33.15 -15.17
CA ASN A 192 21.11 31.95 -14.40
C ASN A 192 22.43 31.28 -14.83
N TYR A 193 23.35 32.03 -15.41
CA TYR A 193 24.62 31.49 -15.94
C TYR A 193 25.41 30.64 -14.93
N ASN A 194 25.39 31.04 -13.65
CA ASN A 194 26.10 30.32 -12.58
C ASN A 194 25.49 28.94 -12.24
N GLN A 195 24.41 28.56 -12.91
CA GLN A 195 23.76 27.24 -12.74
C GLN A 195 24.14 26.26 -13.86
N TYR A 196 24.92 26.66 -14.83
CA TYR A 196 25.44 25.89 -15.96
C TYR A 196 26.97 25.82 -15.82
#